data_58d950439ab96133a763a1406a3c7663
#
_entry.id   58d950439ab96133a763a1406a3c7663
#
_cell.length_a   1.000
_cell.length_b   1.000
_cell.length_c   1.000
_cell.angle_alpha   90.00
_cell.angle_beta   90.00
_cell.angle_gamma   90.00
#
_symmetry.space_group_name_H-M   'P 1'
#
loop_
_entity.id
_entity.type
_entity.pdbx_description
1 polymer ?
#
loop_
_entity_poly.entity_id
_entity_poly.type
_entity_poly.pdbx_seq_one_letter_code
_entity_poly.pdbx_strand_id
1 'polypeptide(L)'
;MYKKLIVKERDKYLFHIGRSWLNTDDSTNRGDLFDIRKDWGDLPSEEDKVAFLSFIVEKPSLAHFPNEIARLSSLKALQIPVQFLPLSEEQLPKHLISLTLDNLSREEEQADKHYSWNPLVKMENLECLRILGDDNGDLLGISPEVVPNLKWIEVELFNPNTIHIIKEFKCLEAAILGEVGTVDIFAHLKHLNLKIVSAKSPKKGFDYTNISYFKGLEIARLFSIKEEIDCAMFLQFPHLKELLLHQCKKLKNVEAFLEMPVLKSLNIEDAKGISKELKASLKEHIPQCEV
;
A
#
# COMPACT_ATOMS: atom_id res chain seq x y z
N MET A 1 12.28 -8.74 -4.46
CA MET A 1 11.36 -9.07 -5.58
C MET A 1 9.93 -8.60 -5.30
N TYR A 2 9.48 -8.75 -4.11
CA TYR A 2 8.15 -8.44 -3.63
C TYR A 2 7.77 -6.95 -3.67
N LYS A 3 8.71 -6.04 -3.30
CA LYS A 3 8.58 -4.61 -3.58
C LYS A 3 8.41 -4.32 -5.07
N LYS A 4 8.91 -5.18 -5.98
CA LYS A 4 8.93 -4.91 -7.42
C LYS A 4 7.56 -4.95 -8.10
N LEU A 5 6.58 -5.73 -7.63
CA LEU A 5 5.29 -5.82 -8.33
C LEU A 5 4.31 -4.71 -7.95
N ILE A 6 4.23 -4.35 -6.67
CA ILE A 6 3.46 -3.18 -6.23
C ILE A 6 4.14 -1.89 -6.68
N VAL A 7 5.45 -1.89 -6.59
CA VAL A 7 6.34 -0.81 -6.99
C VAL A 7 6.32 -0.65 -8.51
N LYS A 8 6.15 -1.69 -9.32
CA LYS A 8 6.26 -1.62 -10.78
C LYS A 8 5.19 -0.75 -11.46
N GLU A 9 3.96 -0.72 -10.95
CA GLU A 9 2.94 0.21 -11.43
C GLU A 9 3.14 1.62 -10.86
N ARG A 10 3.66 1.73 -9.64
CA ARG A 10 4.01 2.99 -8.97
C ARG A 10 5.31 3.59 -9.50
N ASP A 11 6.36 2.79 -9.74
CA ASP A 11 7.71 3.25 -10.10
C ASP A 11 7.86 3.68 -11.55
N LYS A 12 6.86 3.48 -12.38
CA LYS A 12 6.84 4.07 -13.73
C LYS A 12 6.96 5.61 -13.73
N TYR A 13 6.78 6.24 -12.55
CA TYR A 13 6.52 7.68 -12.44
C TYR A 13 7.25 8.39 -11.30
N LEU A 14 8.30 7.78 -10.70
CA LEU A 14 8.92 8.30 -9.48
C LEU A 14 9.82 9.52 -9.71
N PHE A 15 9.41 10.64 -9.12
CA PHE A 15 10.24 11.83 -8.91
C PHE A 15 10.29 12.13 -7.41
N HIS A 16 11.49 12.27 -6.82
CA HIS A 16 11.64 12.57 -5.40
C HIS A 16 12.08 14.01 -5.20
N ILE A 17 11.34 14.75 -4.37
CA ILE A 17 11.75 16.06 -3.87
C ILE A 17 12.19 15.90 -2.41
N GLY A 18 13.42 16.27 -2.12
CA GLY A 18 14.02 16.21 -0.80
C GLY A 18 14.96 15.01 -0.57
N ARG A 19 15.65 14.98 0.58
CA ARG A 19 16.56 13.88 0.93
C ARG A 19 15.77 12.60 1.15
N SER A 20 15.94 11.65 0.26
CA SER A 20 15.38 10.31 0.37
C SER A 20 16.22 9.47 1.33
N TRP A 21 15.62 8.94 2.38
CA TRP A 21 16.13 7.83 3.18
C TRP A 21 15.83 6.45 2.54
N LEU A 22 15.28 6.44 1.35
CA LEU A 22 15.11 5.21 0.61
C LEU A 22 16.48 4.73 0.18
N ASN A 23 16.98 3.71 0.86
CA ASN A 23 18.08 2.87 0.40
C ASN A 23 17.66 2.29 -0.96
N THR A 24 18.04 2.97 -2.00
CA THR A 24 17.71 2.62 -3.36
C THR A 24 18.97 2.11 -4.01
N ASP A 25 19.22 0.83 -3.87
CA ASP A 25 20.22 0.12 -4.69
C ASP A 25 19.79 0.00 -6.16
N ASP A 26 18.62 0.52 -6.52
CA ASP A 26 18.15 0.60 -7.91
C ASP A 26 18.41 2.02 -8.46
N SER A 27 19.65 2.23 -8.93
CA SER A 27 20.16 3.51 -9.43
C SER A 27 19.65 3.93 -10.83
N THR A 28 18.69 3.23 -11.43
CA THR A 28 18.47 3.34 -12.88
C THR A 28 17.37 4.31 -13.33
N ASN A 29 16.58 4.92 -12.40
CA ASN A 29 15.53 5.87 -12.79
C ASN A 29 15.32 6.97 -11.74
N ARG A 30 16.38 7.60 -11.29
CA ARG A 30 16.27 8.76 -10.43
C ARG A 30 16.37 10.01 -11.29
N GLY A 31 15.27 10.72 -11.41
CA GLY A 31 15.34 12.14 -11.73
C GLY A 31 16.15 12.87 -10.65
N ASP A 32 16.68 14.03 -10.97
CA ASP A 32 17.48 14.82 -10.05
C ASP A 32 16.73 15.10 -8.75
N LEU A 33 17.43 14.94 -7.63
CA LEU A 33 16.89 15.24 -6.31
C LEU A 33 16.68 16.75 -6.17
N PHE A 34 15.44 17.15 -6.03
CA PHE A 34 15.05 18.53 -5.84
C PHE A 34 14.93 18.84 -4.33
N ASP A 35 15.68 19.79 -3.83
CA ASP A 35 15.56 20.24 -2.43
C ASP A 35 14.56 21.40 -2.34
N ILE A 36 13.33 21.10 -1.91
CA ILE A 36 12.25 22.07 -1.78
C ILE A 36 12.62 23.33 -0.97
N ARG A 37 13.61 23.24 -0.09
CA ARG A 37 14.06 24.37 0.73
C ARG A 37 14.96 25.33 -0.02
N LYS A 38 15.62 24.86 -1.09
CA LYS A 38 16.63 25.63 -1.83
C LYS A 38 16.20 25.93 -3.26
N ASP A 39 15.50 25.00 -3.87
CA ASP A 39 15.35 24.92 -5.34
C ASP A 39 13.92 25.15 -5.79
N TRP A 40 13.03 25.56 -4.88
CA TRP A 40 11.61 25.71 -5.21
C TRP A 40 11.33 26.75 -6.32
N GLY A 41 12.24 27.71 -6.52
CA GLY A 41 12.18 28.65 -7.63
C GLY A 41 12.54 28.08 -8.99
N ASP A 42 13.21 26.94 -8.99
CA ASP A 42 13.77 26.29 -10.19
C ASP A 42 13.07 24.94 -10.44
N LEU A 43 11.76 24.94 -10.63
CA LEU A 43 11.08 23.77 -11.22
C LEU A 43 11.83 23.42 -12.52
N PRO A 44 12.11 22.12 -12.76
CA PRO A 44 12.82 21.73 -13.98
C PRO A 44 12.10 22.35 -15.18
N SER A 45 12.87 22.85 -16.14
CA SER A 45 12.35 23.39 -17.40
C SER A 45 11.50 22.38 -18.22
N GLU A 46 11.33 21.18 -17.70
CA GLU A 46 10.60 20.05 -18.23
C GLU A 46 9.40 19.69 -17.32
N GLU A 47 8.66 20.69 -16.82
CA GLU A 47 7.46 20.49 -15.97
C GLU A 47 6.49 19.45 -16.55
N ASP A 48 6.39 19.38 -17.88
CA ASP A 48 5.54 18.43 -18.59
C ASP A 48 5.97 16.96 -18.46
N LYS A 49 7.16 16.69 -17.90
CA LYS A 49 7.67 15.32 -17.74
C LYS A 49 7.55 14.79 -16.31
N VAL A 50 7.19 15.64 -15.33
CA VAL A 50 7.06 15.25 -13.94
C VAL A 50 5.79 14.42 -13.76
N ALA A 51 5.94 13.11 -13.66
CA ALA A 51 4.82 12.19 -13.49
C ALA A 51 4.56 11.78 -12.03
N PHE A 52 5.60 11.81 -11.19
CA PHE A 52 5.50 11.56 -9.75
C PHE A 52 6.30 12.58 -8.96
N LEU A 53 5.72 13.05 -7.86
CA LEU A 53 6.32 14.00 -6.95
C LEU A 53 6.19 13.52 -5.52
N SER A 54 7.32 13.45 -4.80
CA SER A 54 7.33 13.13 -3.37
C SER A 54 7.96 14.27 -2.58
N PHE A 55 7.22 14.77 -1.60
CA PHE A 55 7.72 15.74 -0.63
C PHE A 55 8.21 15.01 0.60
N ILE A 56 9.49 15.18 0.91
CA ILE A 56 10.08 14.78 2.18
C ILE A 56 10.58 16.07 2.83
N VAL A 57 9.89 16.55 3.83
CA VAL A 57 10.20 17.79 4.52
C VAL A 57 10.69 17.45 5.92
N GLU A 58 11.90 17.90 6.28
CA GLU A 58 12.46 17.66 7.63
C GLU A 58 11.66 18.39 8.72
N LYS A 59 11.07 19.55 8.40
CA LYS A 59 10.24 20.36 9.30
C LYS A 59 9.00 20.85 8.56
N PRO A 60 7.98 19.99 8.40
CA PRO A 60 6.76 20.33 7.67
C PRO A 60 6.01 21.55 8.25
N SER A 61 6.13 21.80 9.55
CA SER A 61 5.52 22.95 10.22
C SER A 61 5.98 24.31 9.69
N LEU A 62 7.17 24.36 9.08
CA LEU A 62 7.75 25.57 8.51
C LEU A 62 7.57 25.68 7.00
N ALA A 63 7.01 24.66 6.38
CA ALA A 63 6.82 24.60 4.94
C ALA A 63 5.38 24.99 4.55
N HIS A 64 5.25 25.66 3.42
CA HIS A 64 3.97 25.90 2.78
C HIS A 64 3.81 24.94 1.59
N PHE A 65 2.58 24.45 1.38
CA PHE A 65 2.30 23.64 0.21
C PHE A 65 2.44 24.50 -1.05
N PRO A 66 3.24 24.09 -2.00
CA PRO A 66 3.52 24.88 -3.18
C PRO A 66 2.37 24.86 -4.16
N ASN A 67 1.83 26.03 -4.51
CA ASN A 67 0.70 26.15 -5.44
C ASN A 67 1.06 25.75 -6.89
N GLU A 68 2.36 25.73 -7.20
CA GLU A 68 2.89 25.36 -8.52
C GLU A 68 2.59 23.91 -8.88
N ILE A 69 2.38 23.03 -7.89
CA ILE A 69 2.07 21.60 -8.10
C ILE A 69 0.82 21.42 -8.96
N ALA A 70 -0.20 22.26 -8.78
CA ALA A 70 -1.42 22.20 -9.57
C ALA A 70 -1.20 22.40 -11.08
N ARG A 71 -0.06 23.03 -11.46
CA ARG A 71 0.31 23.30 -12.85
C ARG A 71 1.01 22.14 -13.53
N LEU A 72 1.48 21.12 -12.77
CA LEU A 72 2.19 19.97 -13.31
C LEU A 72 1.22 19.07 -14.09
N SER A 73 1.08 19.33 -15.38
CA SER A 73 0.09 18.69 -16.26
C SER A 73 0.26 17.18 -16.39
N SER A 74 1.49 16.69 -16.24
CA SER A 74 1.83 15.26 -16.33
C SER A 74 1.82 14.53 -14.99
N LEU A 75 1.60 15.23 -13.86
CA LEU A 75 1.67 14.62 -12.54
C LEU A 75 0.53 13.63 -12.32
N LYS A 76 0.87 12.35 -12.14
CA LYS A 76 -0.06 11.25 -11.90
C LYS A 76 -0.04 10.76 -10.47
N ALA A 77 1.09 10.91 -9.78
CA ALA A 77 1.25 10.46 -8.40
C ALA A 77 1.90 11.54 -7.54
N LEU A 78 1.36 11.72 -6.33
CA LEU A 78 1.82 12.71 -5.37
C LEU A 78 1.96 12.07 -3.98
N GLN A 79 3.08 12.32 -3.33
CA GLN A 79 3.28 12.00 -1.91
C GLN A 79 3.54 13.27 -1.12
N ILE A 80 2.79 13.48 -0.05
CA ILE A 80 2.89 14.66 0.81
C ILE A 80 2.78 14.30 2.28
N PRO A 81 3.46 15.04 3.17
CA PRO A 81 3.20 15.02 4.61
C PRO A 81 1.78 15.50 4.91
N VAL A 82 1.12 14.89 5.90
CA VAL A 82 -0.25 15.26 6.33
C VAL A 82 -0.32 16.69 6.88
N GLN A 83 0.79 17.25 7.31
CA GLN A 83 0.88 18.61 7.82
C GLN A 83 0.48 19.69 6.80
N PHE A 84 0.43 19.32 5.51
CA PHE A 84 -0.09 20.20 4.47
C PHE A 84 -1.63 20.23 4.39
N LEU A 85 -2.31 19.31 5.08
CA LEU A 85 -3.77 19.32 5.10
C LEU A 85 -4.35 20.41 6.02
N PRO A 86 -5.53 20.95 5.70
CA PRO A 86 -6.33 20.67 4.50
C PRO A 86 -5.81 21.41 3.26
N LEU A 87 -5.89 20.75 2.10
CA LEU A 87 -5.59 21.36 0.80
C LEU A 87 -6.87 21.95 0.16
N SER A 88 -6.69 22.97 -0.68
CA SER A 88 -7.76 23.49 -1.54
C SER A 88 -7.79 22.78 -2.90
N GLU A 89 -8.90 22.89 -3.61
CA GLU A 89 -9.03 22.34 -4.97
C GLU A 89 -7.99 22.92 -5.94
N GLU A 90 -7.61 24.18 -5.74
CA GLU A 90 -6.64 24.89 -6.59
C GLU A 90 -5.20 24.41 -6.40
N GLN A 91 -4.91 23.71 -5.28
CA GLN A 91 -3.59 23.21 -4.94
C GLN A 91 -3.31 21.82 -5.52
N LEU A 92 -4.32 21.11 -6.00
CA LEU A 92 -4.17 19.72 -6.44
C LEU A 92 -4.36 19.58 -7.94
N PRO A 93 -3.54 18.77 -8.62
CA PRO A 93 -3.76 18.40 -10.00
C PRO A 93 -5.03 17.56 -10.15
N LYS A 94 -5.97 18.01 -10.99
CA LYS A 94 -7.27 17.34 -11.21
C LYS A 94 -7.16 15.93 -11.81
N HIS A 95 -6.02 15.61 -12.43
CA HIS A 95 -5.74 14.33 -13.10
C HIS A 95 -4.87 13.38 -12.28
N LEU A 96 -4.74 13.65 -10.97
CA LEU A 96 -4.00 12.80 -10.06
C LEU A 96 -4.65 11.41 -9.96
N ILE A 97 -3.84 10.35 -10.10
CA ILE A 97 -4.28 8.95 -10.05
C ILE A 97 -3.89 8.30 -8.72
N SER A 98 -2.75 8.72 -8.14
CA SER A 98 -2.22 8.16 -6.91
C SER A 98 -1.86 9.25 -5.91
N LEU A 99 -2.29 9.08 -4.66
CA LEU A 99 -1.94 9.97 -3.55
C LEU A 99 -1.38 9.14 -2.39
N THR A 100 -0.25 9.59 -1.85
CA THR A 100 0.31 9.08 -0.60
C THR A 100 0.31 10.19 0.44
N LEU A 101 -0.33 9.96 1.57
CA LEU A 101 -0.34 10.84 2.73
C LEU A 101 0.60 10.27 3.79
N ASP A 102 1.67 11.01 4.09
CA ASP A 102 2.68 10.61 5.07
C ASP A 102 2.35 11.21 6.44
N ASN A 103 1.90 10.35 7.34
CA ASN A 103 1.60 10.70 8.74
C ASN A 103 2.68 10.19 9.71
N LEU A 104 3.73 9.52 9.22
CA LEU A 104 4.81 9.00 10.05
C LEU A 104 5.86 10.06 10.40
N SER A 105 5.97 11.10 9.57
CA SER A 105 6.97 12.17 9.72
C SER A 105 6.48 13.29 10.64
N ARG A 106 5.64 12.97 11.64
CA ARG A 106 5.18 13.96 12.62
C ARG A 106 6.33 14.42 13.50
N GLU A 107 6.44 15.74 13.68
CA GLU A 107 7.25 16.34 14.75
C GLU A 107 6.57 16.08 16.09
N GLU A 108 7.33 15.76 17.15
CA GLU A 108 6.79 15.51 18.51
C GLU A 108 5.93 16.69 19.01
N GLU A 109 6.32 17.92 18.67
CA GLU A 109 5.60 19.16 19.03
C GLU A 109 4.21 19.27 18.35
N GLN A 110 3.91 18.41 17.39
CA GLN A 110 2.65 18.42 16.62
C GLN A 110 1.82 17.16 16.84
N ALA A 111 2.17 16.33 17.82
CA ALA A 111 1.48 15.08 18.10
C ALA A 111 -0.03 15.25 18.33
N ASP A 112 -0.43 16.38 18.91
CA ASP A 112 -1.85 16.68 19.23
C ASP A 112 -2.61 17.37 18.09
N LYS A 113 -1.96 17.68 16.96
CA LYS A 113 -2.64 18.31 15.82
C LYS A 113 -3.40 17.30 15.00
N HIS A 114 -4.67 17.57 14.76
CA HIS A 114 -5.50 16.84 13.82
C HIS A 114 -5.33 17.42 12.42
N TYR A 115 -4.98 16.54 11.49
CA TYR A 115 -4.94 16.84 10.06
C TYR A 115 -6.09 16.10 9.40
N SER A 116 -6.81 16.77 8.52
CA SER A 116 -7.93 16.17 7.84
C SER A 116 -8.04 16.68 6.41
N TRP A 117 -8.51 15.83 5.53
CA TRP A 117 -8.85 16.19 4.16
C TRP A 117 -10.00 17.20 4.13
N ASN A 118 -9.96 18.12 3.18
CA ASN A 118 -11.08 19.01 2.94
C ASN A 118 -12.19 18.25 2.18
N PRO A 119 -13.36 17.99 2.78
CA PRO A 119 -14.41 17.18 2.15
C PRO A 119 -15.01 17.82 0.90
N LEU A 120 -14.78 19.12 0.67
CA LEU A 120 -15.21 19.83 -0.53
C LEU A 120 -14.30 19.56 -1.73
N VAL A 121 -13.07 19.06 -1.48
CA VAL A 121 -12.09 18.74 -2.52
C VAL A 121 -12.26 17.31 -2.98
N LYS A 122 -12.91 17.11 -4.12
CA LYS A 122 -13.14 15.78 -4.69
C LYS A 122 -12.03 15.37 -5.64
N MET A 123 -11.63 14.11 -5.53
CA MET A 123 -10.59 13.48 -6.36
C MET A 123 -11.20 12.36 -7.21
N GLU A 124 -11.95 12.73 -8.23
CA GLU A 124 -12.69 11.76 -9.06
C GLU A 124 -11.79 10.82 -9.86
N ASN A 125 -10.58 11.26 -10.18
CA ASN A 125 -9.60 10.47 -10.93
C ASN A 125 -8.66 9.63 -10.06
N LEU A 126 -8.75 9.76 -8.72
CA LEU A 126 -7.86 9.03 -7.83
C LEU A 126 -8.27 7.56 -7.76
N GLU A 127 -7.34 6.69 -8.14
CA GLU A 127 -7.51 5.24 -8.11
C GLU A 127 -6.70 4.57 -7.00
N CYS A 128 -5.63 5.22 -6.54
CA CYS A 128 -4.71 4.67 -5.54
C CYS A 128 -4.52 5.66 -4.38
N LEU A 129 -4.83 5.21 -3.17
CA LEU A 129 -4.59 5.94 -1.93
C LEU A 129 -3.68 5.14 -1.01
N ARG A 130 -2.61 5.77 -0.54
CA ARG A 130 -1.73 5.24 0.50
C ARG A 130 -1.70 6.20 1.68
N ILE A 131 -1.90 5.66 2.89
CA ILE A 131 -1.78 6.40 4.16
C ILE A 131 -0.74 5.70 5.01
N LEU A 132 0.32 6.40 5.38
CA LEU A 132 1.43 5.82 6.17
C LEU A 132 1.16 5.81 7.67
N GLY A 133 0.03 6.32 8.11
CA GLY A 133 -0.43 6.25 9.49
C GLY A 133 -1.86 6.77 9.60
N ASP A 134 -2.73 6.02 10.25
CA ASP A 134 -4.15 6.33 10.47
C ASP A 134 -4.45 6.33 11.96
N ASP A 135 -3.71 7.15 12.71
CA ASP A 135 -3.76 7.14 14.19
C ASP A 135 -5.15 7.45 14.74
N ASN A 136 -5.90 8.32 14.05
CA ASN A 136 -7.24 8.73 14.47
C ASN A 136 -8.33 7.72 14.06
N GLY A 137 -8.06 6.85 13.10
CA GLY A 137 -9.02 5.87 12.59
C GLY A 137 -10.14 6.48 11.75
N ASP A 138 -9.86 7.56 11.03
CA ASP A 138 -10.81 8.28 10.15
C ASP A 138 -10.30 8.44 8.71
N LEU A 139 -9.19 7.77 8.34
CA LEU A 139 -8.50 7.92 7.07
C LEU A 139 -8.20 9.39 6.73
N LEU A 140 -7.91 10.20 7.73
CA LEU A 140 -7.70 11.64 7.58
C LEU A 140 -8.92 12.34 6.94
N GLY A 141 -10.13 11.90 7.23
CA GLY A 141 -11.38 12.46 6.69
C GLY A 141 -11.66 12.11 5.23
N ILE A 142 -10.92 11.14 4.64
CA ILE A 142 -11.18 10.69 3.27
C ILE A 142 -12.32 9.68 3.26
N SER A 143 -13.30 9.91 2.38
CA SER A 143 -14.50 9.09 2.25
C SER A 143 -14.77 8.72 0.79
N PRO A 144 -15.69 7.76 0.53
CA PRO A 144 -16.11 7.43 -0.85
C PRO A 144 -16.71 8.61 -1.62
N GLU A 145 -17.29 9.62 -0.94
CA GLU A 145 -17.78 10.82 -1.61
C GLU A 145 -16.63 11.71 -2.12
N VAL A 146 -15.47 11.64 -1.45
CA VAL A 146 -14.25 12.38 -1.84
C VAL A 146 -13.51 11.65 -2.95
N VAL A 147 -13.44 10.31 -2.85
CA VAL A 147 -12.65 9.45 -3.76
C VAL A 147 -13.51 8.30 -4.30
N PRO A 148 -14.47 8.57 -5.19
CA PRO A 148 -15.48 7.57 -5.60
C PRO A 148 -14.91 6.40 -6.41
N ASN A 149 -13.79 6.59 -7.10
CA ASN A 149 -13.20 5.62 -8.02
C ASN A 149 -11.97 4.89 -7.45
N LEU A 150 -11.83 4.87 -6.11
CA LEU A 150 -10.70 4.23 -5.45
C LEU A 150 -10.69 2.71 -5.71
N LYS A 151 -9.58 2.21 -6.30
CA LYS A 151 -9.34 0.80 -6.60
C LYS A 151 -8.32 0.17 -5.65
N TRP A 152 -7.42 0.97 -5.11
CA TRP A 152 -6.31 0.52 -4.28
C TRP A 152 -6.22 1.35 -3.00
N ILE A 153 -6.24 0.69 -1.85
CA ILE A 153 -5.97 1.31 -0.57
C ILE A 153 -4.83 0.59 0.16
N GLU A 154 -3.87 1.36 0.65
CA GLU A 154 -2.79 0.88 1.51
C GLU A 154 -2.72 1.76 2.76
N VAL A 155 -2.82 1.15 3.94
CA VAL A 155 -2.70 1.83 5.23
C VAL A 155 -1.66 1.10 6.07
N GLU A 156 -0.49 1.71 6.30
CA GLU A 156 0.63 1.02 6.98
C GLU A 156 0.41 0.86 8.48
N LEU A 157 0.00 1.92 9.18
CA LEU A 157 -0.44 1.88 10.57
C LEU A 157 -1.97 1.99 10.57
N PHE A 158 -2.60 0.87 10.25
CA PHE A 158 -4.04 0.80 10.14
C PHE A 158 -4.69 0.85 11.52
N ASN A 159 -5.62 1.80 11.71
CA ASN A 159 -6.50 1.78 12.87
C ASN A 159 -7.70 0.89 12.57
N PRO A 160 -7.94 -0.17 13.35
CA PRO A 160 -9.04 -1.11 13.10
C PRO A 160 -10.44 -0.46 13.03
N ASN A 161 -10.64 0.68 13.67
CA ASN A 161 -11.90 1.40 13.59
C ASN A 161 -12.20 1.93 12.18
N THR A 162 -11.18 2.12 11.34
CA THR A 162 -11.31 2.63 9.97
C THR A 162 -11.97 1.62 9.01
N ILE A 163 -12.05 0.34 9.37
CA ILE A 163 -12.60 -0.69 8.48
C ILE A 163 -14.03 -0.36 8.00
N HIS A 164 -14.81 0.37 8.83
CA HIS A 164 -16.16 0.78 8.48
C HIS A 164 -16.21 1.81 7.33
N ILE A 165 -15.10 2.55 7.11
CA ILE A 165 -14.96 3.48 5.98
C ILE A 165 -14.48 2.70 4.76
N ILE A 166 -13.44 1.86 4.93
CA ILE A 166 -12.84 1.10 3.80
C ILE A 166 -13.86 0.24 3.08
N LYS A 167 -14.75 -0.44 3.81
CA LYS A 167 -15.81 -1.29 3.21
C LYS A 167 -16.78 -0.54 2.31
N GLU A 168 -16.86 0.78 2.40
CA GLU A 168 -17.77 1.59 1.58
C GLU A 168 -17.18 1.95 0.20
N PHE A 169 -15.89 1.75 -0.05
CA PHE A 169 -15.26 1.95 -1.36
C PHE A 169 -15.60 0.81 -2.32
N LYS A 170 -16.68 0.92 -3.05
CA LYS A 170 -17.26 -0.17 -3.87
C LYS A 170 -16.40 -0.61 -5.06
N CYS A 171 -15.51 0.26 -5.54
CA CYS A 171 -14.62 -0.03 -6.67
C CYS A 171 -13.30 -0.67 -6.23
N LEU A 172 -13.12 -0.96 -4.94
CA LEU A 172 -11.85 -1.43 -4.39
C LEU A 172 -11.51 -2.84 -4.90
N GLU A 173 -10.31 -2.97 -5.46
CA GLU A 173 -9.72 -4.22 -5.94
C GLU A 173 -8.52 -4.66 -5.09
N ALA A 174 -7.92 -3.74 -4.33
CA ALA A 174 -6.77 -4.01 -3.49
C ALA A 174 -6.91 -3.36 -2.11
N ALA A 175 -6.70 -4.16 -1.04
CA ALA A 175 -6.65 -3.70 0.34
C ALA A 175 -5.38 -4.23 1.02
N ILE A 176 -4.48 -3.31 1.39
CA ILE A 176 -3.19 -3.60 2.05
C ILE A 176 -3.20 -2.91 3.39
N LEU A 177 -3.41 -3.69 4.48
CA LEU A 177 -3.64 -3.17 5.81
C LEU A 177 -2.58 -3.67 6.78
N GLY A 178 -1.88 -2.74 7.42
CA GLY A 178 -0.93 -2.99 8.50
C GLY A 178 -1.59 -2.89 9.88
N GLU A 179 -1.03 -3.54 10.88
CA GLU A 179 -1.48 -3.48 12.29
C GLU A 179 -2.97 -3.86 12.49
N VAL A 180 -3.46 -4.88 11.75
CA VAL A 180 -4.90 -5.24 11.75
C VAL A 180 -5.44 -5.70 13.11
N GLY A 181 -4.58 -6.08 14.04
CA GLY A 181 -4.97 -6.46 15.39
C GLY A 181 -5.87 -7.70 15.42
N THR A 182 -7.02 -7.60 16.10
CA THR A 182 -8.02 -8.67 16.19
C THR A 182 -9.20 -8.50 15.23
N VAL A 183 -9.23 -7.45 14.44
CA VAL A 183 -10.33 -7.18 13.52
C VAL A 183 -10.30 -8.18 12.37
N ASP A 184 -11.43 -8.82 12.14
CA ASP A 184 -11.63 -9.67 10.97
C ASP A 184 -11.88 -8.81 9.72
N ILE A 185 -10.78 -8.28 9.19
CA ILE A 185 -10.82 -7.40 8.01
C ILE A 185 -11.42 -8.11 6.79
N PHE A 186 -11.20 -9.42 6.65
CA PHE A 186 -11.71 -10.17 5.51
C PHE A 186 -13.23 -10.33 5.56
N ALA A 187 -13.80 -10.61 6.74
CA ALA A 187 -15.24 -10.67 6.89
C ALA A 187 -15.92 -9.30 6.65
N HIS A 188 -15.28 -8.21 7.09
CA HIS A 188 -15.78 -6.85 6.83
C HIS A 188 -15.77 -6.49 5.34
N LEU A 189 -14.78 -6.96 4.58
CA LEU A 189 -14.59 -6.63 3.17
C LEU A 189 -15.17 -7.68 2.20
N LYS A 190 -15.83 -8.74 2.69
CA LYS A 190 -16.31 -9.90 1.92
C LYS A 190 -17.20 -9.60 0.72
N HIS A 191 -17.85 -8.43 0.72
CA HIS A 191 -18.74 -8.00 -0.38
C HIS A 191 -18.00 -7.28 -1.51
N LEU A 192 -16.69 -7.02 -1.34
CA LEU A 192 -15.83 -6.41 -2.35
C LEU A 192 -15.20 -7.49 -3.22
N ASN A 193 -14.92 -7.14 -4.47
CA ASN A 193 -14.25 -8.04 -5.40
C ASN A 193 -12.74 -7.86 -5.36
N LEU A 194 -12.12 -8.15 -4.20
CA LEU A 194 -10.69 -7.95 -4.03
C LEU A 194 -9.88 -8.98 -4.81
N LYS A 195 -8.91 -8.47 -5.55
CA LYS A 195 -7.87 -9.24 -6.26
C LYS A 195 -6.56 -9.29 -5.47
N ILE A 196 -6.34 -8.29 -4.62
CA ILE A 196 -5.12 -8.16 -3.82
C ILE A 196 -5.50 -7.89 -2.38
N VAL A 197 -5.00 -8.72 -1.47
CA VAL A 197 -5.16 -8.51 -0.03
C VAL A 197 -3.84 -8.66 0.71
N SER A 198 -3.63 -7.82 1.71
CA SER A 198 -2.51 -7.94 2.64
C SER A 198 -2.99 -7.64 4.05
N ALA A 199 -2.68 -8.54 4.98
CA ALA A 199 -2.90 -8.37 6.42
C ALA A 199 -1.58 -8.48 7.17
N LYS A 200 -1.19 -7.41 7.89
CA LYS A 200 0.03 -7.39 8.70
C LYS A 200 -0.29 -7.33 10.19
N SER A 201 0.56 -7.96 10.99
CA SER A 201 0.52 -7.91 12.45
C SER A 201 -0.81 -8.28 13.10
N PRO A 202 -1.53 -9.33 12.67
CA PRO A 202 -2.74 -9.74 13.34
C PRO A 202 -2.41 -10.28 14.74
N LYS A 203 -3.31 -10.05 15.69
CA LYS A 203 -3.24 -10.64 17.03
C LYS A 203 -3.79 -12.07 17.01
N LYS A 204 -3.52 -12.80 18.10
CA LYS A 204 -4.09 -14.15 18.27
C LYS A 204 -5.63 -14.12 18.16
N GLY A 205 -6.17 -15.09 17.41
CA GLY A 205 -7.61 -15.19 17.15
C GLY A 205 -8.06 -14.53 15.84
N PHE A 206 -7.14 -14.00 15.04
CA PHE A 206 -7.44 -13.52 13.70
C PHE A 206 -7.79 -14.70 12.78
N ASP A 207 -8.98 -14.67 12.19
CA ASP A 207 -9.42 -15.73 11.29
C ASP A 207 -8.98 -15.47 9.85
N TYR A 208 -7.79 -15.98 9.51
CA TYR A 208 -7.24 -15.85 8.16
C TYR A 208 -8.05 -16.63 7.13
N THR A 209 -8.87 -17.64 7.52
CA THR A 209 -9.63 -18.48 6.59
C THR A 209 -10.71 -17.69 5.85
N ASN A 210 -11.15 -16.57 6.41
CA ASN A 210 -12.09 -15.65 5.78
C ASN A 210 -11.54 -14.96 4.52
N ILE A 211 -10.25 -15.08 4.20
CA ILE A 211 -9.69 -14.72 2.89
C ILE A 211 -10.41 -15.49 1.76
N SER A 212 -11.02 -16.64 2.06
CA SER A 212 -11.80 -17.47 1.15
C SER A 212 -13.03 -16.77 0.53
N TYR A 213 -13.44 -15.65 1.07
CA TYR A 213 -14.50 -14.82 0.46
C TYR A 213 -14.08 -14.21 -0.89
N PHE A 214 -12.79 -14.00 -1.14
CA PHE A 214 -12.29 -13.30 -2.33
C PHE A 214 -11.95 -14.29 -3.46
N LYS A 215 -12.96 -14.75 -4.18
CA LYS A 215 -12.81 -15.77 -5.23
C LYS A 215 -11.95 -15.33 -6.42
N GLY A 216 -11.85 -14.02 -6.68
CA GLY A 216 -10.99 -13.42 -7.70
C GLY A 216 -9.56 -13.11 -7.24
N LEU A 217 -9.12 -13.64 -6.10
CA LEU A 217 -7.83 -13.32 -5.50
C LEU A 217 -6.67 -13.72 -6.40
N GLU A 218 -5.81 -12.73 -6.69
CA GLU A 218 -4.60 -12.91 -7.50
C GLU A 218 -3.32 -12.81 -6.66
N ILE A 219 -3.34 -11.99 -5.60
CA ILE A 219 -2.20 -11.75 -4.70
C ILE A 219 -2.68 -11.80 -3.26
N ALA A 220 -2.05 -12.65 -2.44
CA ALA A 220 -2.29 -12.72 -1.01
C ALA A 220 -1.01 -12.53 -0.20
N ARG A 221 -1.11 -11.77 0.91
CA ARG A 221 0.01 -11.44 1.78
C ARG A 221 -0.40 -11.52 3.22
N LEU A 222 0.13 -12.51 3.91
CA LEU A 222 -0.14 -12.76 5.31
C LEU A 222 1.13 -12.63 6.12
N PHE A 223 1.14 -11.69 7.06
CA PHE A 223 2.30 -11.44 7.91
C PHE A 223 1.99 -11.77 9.36
N SER A 224 2.87 -12.51 9.99
CA SER A 224 2.87 -12.77 11.44
C SER A 224 1.59 -13.46 11.95
N ILE A 225 0.95 -14.31 11.14
CA ILE A 225 -0.18 -15.12 11.57
C ILE A 225 0.26 -16.05 12.70
N LYS A 226 -0.47 -16.05 13.81
CA LYS A 226 -0.15 -16.82 15.04
C LYS A 226 -0.74 -18.23 15.01
N GLU A 227 -1.82 -18.39 14.30
CA GLU A 227 -2.55 -19.64 14.08
C GLU A 227 -1.78 -20.55 13.10
N GLU A 228 -2.15 -21.83 13.06
CA GLU A 228 -1.65 -22.75 12.07
C GLU A 228 -2.36 -22.50 10.73
N ILE A 229 -1.57 -22.26 9.68
CA ILE A 229 -2.10 -22.06 8.32
C ILE A 229 -2.14 -23.42 7.60
N ASP A 230 -3.33 -23.83 7.19
CA ASP A 230 -3.51 -24.95 6.28
C ASP A 230 -3.31 -24.48 4.84
N CYS A 231 -2.15 -24.81 4.25
CA CYS A 231 -1.82 -24.38 2.90
C CYS A 231 -2.75 -24.96 1.82
N ALA A 232 -3.41 -26.11 2.08
CA ALA A 232 -4.38 -26.69 1.15
C ALA A 232 -5.60 -25.74 0.92
N MET A 233 -5.88 -24.82 1.82
CA MET A 233 -6.95 -23.84 1.62
C MET A 233 -6.71 -22.94 0.39
N PHE A 234 -5.44 -22.73 0.00
CA PHE A 234 -5.13 -21.87 -1.15
C PHE A 234 -5.48 -22.51 -2.50
N LEU A 235 -5.72 -23.84 -2.57
CA LEU A 235 -6.17 -24.51 -3.78
C LEU A 235 -7.54 -24.00 -4.30
N GLN A 236 -8.36 -23.38 -3.43
CA GLN A 236 -9.64 -22.79 -3.82
C GLN A 236 -9.53 -21.49 -4.63
N PHE A 237 -8.30 -20.92 -4.80
CA PHE A 237 -8.09 -19.67 -5.53
C PHE A 237 -7.50 -19.92 -6.92
N PRO A 238 -8.33 -20.09 -7.95
CA PRO A 238 -7.86 -20.46 -9.29
C PRO A 238 -7.04 -19.38 -9.99
N HIS A 239 -7.03 -18.16 -9.47
CA HIS A 239 -6.33 -17.01 -10.02
C HIS A 239 -5.13 -16.56 -9.17
N LEU A 240 -4.82 -17.25 -8.07
CA LEU A 240 -3.73 -16.84 -7.16
C LEU A 240 -2.37 -17.04 -7.82
N LYS A 241 -1.74 -15.92 -8.17
CA LYS A 241 -0.44 -15.87 -8.86
C LYS A 241 0.71 -15.66 -7.88
N GLU A 242 0.44 -14.99 -6.76
CA GLU A 242 1.46 -14.62 -5.78
C GLU A 242 0.96 -14.83 -4.35
N LEU A 243 1.78 -15.53 -3.56
CA LEU A 243 1.53 -15.75 -2.16
C LEU A 243 2.78 -15.41 -1.34
N LEU A 244 2.61 -14.57 -0.31
CA LEU A 244 3.61 -14.33 0.71
C LEU A 244 3.08 -14.76 2.08
N LEU A 245 3.84 -15.61 2.75
CA LEU A 245 3.65 -16.02 4.14
C LEU A 245 4.90 -15.62 4.93
N HIS A 246 4.89 -14.43 5.51
CA HIS A 246 6.05 -13.90 6.27
C HIS A 246 5.81 -14.06 7.77
N GLN A 247 6.78 -14.63 8.48
CA GLN A 247 6.70 -14.93 9.92
C GLN A 247 5.47 -15.77 10.31
N CYS A 248 4.98 -16.60 9.40
CA CYS A 248 3.90 -17.56 9.65
C CYS A 248 4.53 -18.89 10.05
N LYS A 249 4.75 -19.10 11.36
CA LYS A 249 5.63 -20.16 11.88
C LYS A 249 5.04 -21.55 11.79
N LYS A 250 3.72 -21.67 11.70
CA LYS A 250 3.01 -22.96 11.72
C LYS A 250 2.28 -23.15 10.40
N LEU A 251 2.87 -23.94 9.51
CA LEU A 251 2.28 -24.30 8.22
C LEU A 251 2.06 -25.79 8.17
N LYS A 252 0.93 -26.23 7.61
CA LYS A 252 0.68 -27.62 7.26
C LYS A 252 0.24 -27.73 5.81
N ASN A 253 0.37 -28.94 5.24
CA ASN A 253 -0.01 -29.24 3.85
C ASN A 253 0.69 -28.30 2.85
N VAL A 254 1.96 -27.98 3.07
CA VAL A 254 2.74 -27.05 2.23
C VAL A 254 2.93 -27.60 0.81
N GLU A 255 2.91 -28.93 0.65
CA GLU A 255 2.94 -29.65 -0.62
C GLU A 255 1.78 -29.29 -1.55
N ALA A 256 0.66 -28.79 -1.03
CA ALA A 256 -0.48 -28.33 -1.82
C ALA A 256 -0.12 -27.25 -2.85
N PHE A 257 0.93 -26.48 -2.61
CA PHE A 257 1.39 -25.48 -3.58
C PHE A 257 1.92 -26.08 -4.88
N LEU A 258 2.32 -27.36 -4.88
CA LEU A 258 2.70 -28.10 -6.10
C LEU A 258 1.49 -28.36 -7.03
N GLU A 259 0.28 -28.28 -6.50
CA GLU A 259 -0.97 -28.49 -7.25
C GLU A 259 -1.54 -27.17 -7.82
N MET A 260 -0.83 -26.04 -7.67
CA MET A 260 -1.28 -24.71 -8.09
C MET A 260 -0.59 -24.25 -9.39
N PRO A 261 -1.11 -24.60 -10.58
CA PRO A 261 -0.42 -24.35 -11.85
C PRO A 261 -0.30 -22.87 -12.22
N VAL A 262 -1.12 -22.01 -11.60
CA VAL A 262 -1.11 -20.55 -11.86
C VAL A 262 -0.21 -19.79 -10.92
N LEU A 263 0.29 -20.43 -9.84
CA LEU A 263 1.15 -19.80 -8.84
C LEU A 263 2.54 -19.52 -9.44
N LYS A 264 2.89 -18.24 -9.56
CA LYS A 264 4.14 -17.77 -10.17
C LYS A 264 5.18 -17.34 -9.13
N SER A 265 4.71 -16.91 -7.98
CA SER A 265 5.57 -16.42 -6.91
C SER A 265 5.08 -16.96 -5.56
N LEU A 266 5.97 -17.67 -4.86
CA LEU A 266 5.76 -18.15 -3.50
C LEU A 266 6.93 -17.67 -2.65
N ASN A 267 6.63 -16.91 -1.60
CA ASN A 267 7.63 -16.55 -0.59
C ASN A 267 7.14 -17.01 0.79
N ILE A 268 7.91 -17.88 1.42
CA ILE A 268 7.67 -18.37 2.79
C ILE A 268 8.89 -18.04 3.63
N GLU A 269 8.77 -17.05 4.50
CA GLU A 269 9.82 -16.62 5.40
C GLU A 269 9.53 -17.04 6.84
N ASP A 270 10.58 -17.51 7.54
CA ASP A 270 10.53 -17.89 8.97
C ASP A 270 9.61 -19.08 9.31
N ALA A 271 9.17 -19.88 8.33
CA ALA A 271 8.43 -21.11 8.59
C ALA A 271 9.37 -22.25 9.02
N LYS A 272 8.89 -23.07 9.95
CA LYS A 272 9.60 -24.25 10.42
C LYS A 272 8.95 -25.53 9.89
N GLY A 273 9.76 -26.59 9.76
CA GLY A 273 9.24 -27.93 9.46
C GLY A 273 9.05 -28.27 7.98
N ILE A 274 9.44 -27.38 7.06
CA ILE A 274 9.44 -27.69 5.63
C ILE A 274 10.73 -28.48 5.33
N SER A 275 10.60 -29.71 4.81
CA SER A 275 11.75 -30.57 4.50
C SER A 275 12.60 -30.00 3.36
N LYS A 276 13.88 -30.41 3.30
CA LYS A 276 14.78 -29.97 2.21
C LYS A 276 14.27 -30.46 0.84
N GLU A 277 13.72 -31.66 0.79
CA GLU A 277 13.16 -32.26 -0.41
C GLU A 277 11.97 -31.47 -0.92
N LEU A 278 11.04 -31.11 -0.02
CA LEU A 278 9.87 -30.29 -0.39
C LEU A 278 10.28 -28.89 -0.86
N LYS A 279 11.25 -28.26 -0.19
CA LYS A 279 11.80 -26.98 -0.65
C LYS A 279 12.39 -27.05 -2.05
N ALA A 280 13.12 -28.13 -2.37
CA ALA A 280 13.66 -28.36 -3.70
C ALA A 280 12.55 -28.50 -4.74
N SER A 281 11.53 -29.33 -4.46
CA SER A 281 10.38 -29.53 -5.34
C SER A 281 9.60 -28.25 -5.61
N LEU A 282 9.35 -27.43 -4.57
CA LEU A 282 8.69 -26.15 -4.72
C LEU A 282 9.48 -25.18 -5.61
N LYS A 283 10.82 -25.12 -5.44
CA LYS A 283 11.70 -24.29 -6.26
C LYS A 283 11.77 -24.74 -7.73
N GLU A 284 11.63 -26.02 -7.97
CA GLU A 284 11.56 -26.57 -9.33
C GLU A 284 10.22 -26.26 -10.00
N HIS A 285 9.12 -26.33 -9.23
CA HIS A 285 7.76 -26.18 -9.75
C HIS A 285 7.30 -24.74 -9.91
N ILE A 286 7.68 -23.83 -8.98
CA ILE A 286 7.21 -22.45 -8.94
C ILE A 286 8.32 -21.50 -9.41
N PRO A 287 8.10 -20.71 -10.47
CA PRO A 287 9.14 -19.89 -11.13
C PRO A 287 9.92 -18.94 -10.18
N GLN A 288 9.24 -18.40 -9.17
CA GLN A 288 9.83 -17.50 -8.17
C GLN A 288 9.50 -18.06 -6.79
N CYS A 289 10.37 -18.90 -6.27
CA CYS A 289 10.14 -19.58 -5.00
C CYS A 289 11.27 -19.29 -3.99
N GLU A 290 10.89 -18.67 -2.88
CA GLU A 290 11.75 -18.44 -1.71
C GLU A 290 11.10 -19.14 -0.50
N VAL A 291 11.74 -20.24 -0.02
CA VAL A 291 11.23 -21.09 1.08
C VAL A 291 12.37 -21.59 1.97
#